data_133eeb1099e8c41cbf29a752fd42fe0a
#
_entry.id   133eeb1099e8c41cbf29a752fd42fe0a
#
_cell.length_a   1.000
_cell.length_b   1.000
_cell.length_c   1.000
_cell.angle_alpha   90.00
_cell.angle_beta   90.00
_cell.angle_gamma   90.00
#
_symmetry.space_group_name_H-M   'P 1'
#
loop_
_entity.id
_entity.type
_entity.pdbx_description
1 polymer ?
#
loop_
_entity_poly.entity_id
_entity_poly.type
_entity_poly.pdbx_seq_one_letter_code
_entity_poly.pdbx_strand_id
1 'polypeptide(L)'
;LDYAKELNAALAGTNYILNVHLKLDTGMTRIGFFAYDNEQTLDELKQAAALPHLRIEGVFMHFCVADSTAEEDVTFTRLQFRRFTDMLSAMEGAGIRPEIRHCCNSGAAILYPEYALDMVRPGIITYGNAPSAELEGAISLRPMMSLHSMIAQVRTVPAGTDISYGRLYRTKEATRVAVLPIGYADGLSRLLTGKASFYLHGTMVPVIGRICMDMC
;
A
#
# COMPACT_ATOMS: atom_id res chain seq x y z
N LEU A 1 23.93 0.85 4.87
CA LEU A 1 25.22 1.36 4.42
C LEU A 1 25.82 0.53 3.28
N ASP A 2 25.78 -0.81 3.34
CA ASP A 2 26.43 -1.68 2.35
C ASP A 2 25.90 -1.46 0.94
N TYR A 3 24.57 -1.38 0.79
CA TYR A 3 23.96 -1.05 -0.51
C TYR A 3 24.42 0.32 -1.07
N ALA A 4 24.63 1.33 -0.22
CA ALA A 4 25.18 2.58 -0.66
C ALA A 4 26.63 2.44 -1.18
N LYS A 5 27.46 1.62 -0.50
CA LYS A 5 28.81 1.29 -0.94
C LYS A 5 28.82 0.54 -2.27
N GLU A 6 27.90 -0.43 -2.46
CA GLU A 6 27.74 -1.16 -3.72
C GLU A 6 27.34 -0.23 -4.88
N LEU A 7 26.37 0.66 -4.67
CA LEU A 7 25.98 1.66 -5.68
C LEU A 7 27.16 2.57 -6.05
N ASN A 8 27.88 3.06 -5.04
CA ASN A 8 29.05 3.89 -5.27
C ASN A 8 30.15 3.14 -6.04
N ALA A 9 30.41 1.87 -5.70
CA ALA A 9 31.37 1.04 -6.42
C ALA A 9 30.97 0.77 -7.86
N ALA A 10 29.69 0.55 -8.13
CA ALA A 10 29.15 0.35 -9.48
C ALA A 10 29.34 1.58 -10.40
N LEU A 11 29.46 2.78 -9.81
CA LEU A 11 29.69 4.03 -10.54
C LEU A 11 31.16 4.40 -10.63
N ALA A 12 32.06 3.65 -9.99
CA ALA A 12 33.50 3.89 -10.01
C ALA A 12 34.06 3.87 -11.44
N GLY A 13 34.89 4.86 -11.76
CA GLY A 13 35.45 5.02 -13.12
C GLY A 13 34.51 5.72 -14.09
N THR A 14 33.34 6.17 -13.66
CA THR A 14 32.45 7.05 -14.42
C THR A 14 32.44 8.47 -13.85
N ASN A 15 31.89 9.42 -14.62
CA ASN A 15 31.66 10.79 -14.15
C ASN A 15 30.24 10.99 -13.57
N TYR A 16 29.46 9.89 -13.36
CA TYR A 16 28.10 9.97 -12.86
C TYR A 16 28.08 10.17 -11.35
N ILE A 17 27.16 11.02 -10.90
CA ILE A 17 26.76 11.20 -9.50
C ILE A 17 25.28 10.85 -9.44
N LEU A 18 24.94 9.88 -8.58
CA LEU A 18 23.56 9.44 -8.39
C LEU A 18 22.92 10.22 -7.25
N ASN A 19 21.79 10.88 -7.53
CA ASN A 19 20.96 11.47 -6.48
C ASN A 19 20.22 10.34 -5.76
N VAL A 20 20.30 10.31 -4.43
CA VAL A 20 19.71 9.28 -3.60
C VAL A 20 18.93 9.88 -2.45
N HIS A 21 17.89 9.16 -2.02
CA HIS A 21 17.18 9.43 -0.78
C HIS A 21 17.54 8.38 0.27
N LEU A 22 18.04 8.81 1.41
CA LEU A 22 18.32 7.93 2.54
C LEU A 22 17.01 7.57 3.26
N LYS A 23 16.80 6.29 3.52
CA LYS A 23 15.66 5.86 4.31
C LYS A 23 16.06 5.65 5.77
N LEU A 24 15.34 6.31 6.67
CA LEU A 24 15.39 6.07 8.11
C LEU A 24 14.31 5.09 8.52
N ASP A 25 14.68 4.06 9.23
CA ASP A 25 13.74 3.14 9.86
C ASP A 25 13.41 3.65 11.27
N THR A 26 12.21 4.16 11.41
CA THR A 26 11.70 4.73 12.67
C THR A 26 10.73 3.80 13.40
N GLY A 27 10.54 2.56 12.88
CA GLY A 27 9.65 1.59 13.51
C GLY A 27 8.89 0.68 12.55
N MET A 28 9.12 0.79 11.23
CA MET A 28 8.50 -0.11 10.27
C MET A 28 9.27 -1.43 10.12
N THR A 29 10.56 -1.43 10.42
CA THR A 29 11.45 -2.61 10.43
C THR A 29 11.46 -3.36 9.10
N ARG A 30 11.47 -2.62 7.99
CA ARG A 30 11.46 -3.18 6.64
C ARG A 30 12.78 -2.96 5.91
N ILE A 31 13.23 -1.73 5.79
CA ILE A 31 14.50 -1.30 5.19
C ILE A 31 14.91 0.04 5.79
N GLY A 32 16.19 0.40 5.70
CA GLY A 32 16.73 1.71 6.08
C GLY A 32 17.71 1.67 7.23
N PHE A 33 18.26 2.84 7.59
CA PHE A 33 19.11 3.02 8.74
C PHE A 33 18.24 3.09 10.01
N PHE A 34 18.65 2.39 11.07
CA PHE A 34 17.86 2.35 12.30
C PHE A 34 17.91 3.68 13.06
N ALA A 35 16.82 4.43 13.08
CA ALA A 35 16.70 5.68 13.83
C ALA A 35 16.30 5.46 15.31
N TYR A 36 16.78 4.39 15.95
CA TYR A 36 16.59 4.08 17.37
C TYR A 36 17.86 4.31 18.17
N ASP A 37 19.02 4.05 17.55
CA ASP A 37 20.35 4.34 18.06
C ASP A 37 20.93 5.46 17.22
N ASN A 38 20.85 6.69 17.75
CA ASN A 38 21.18 7.88 17.00
C ASN A 38 22.69 8.01 16.73
N GLU A 39 23.56 7.52 17.61
CA GLU A 39 25.01 7.66 17.43
C GLU A 39 25.52 6.76 16.31
N GLN A 40 25.26 5.47 16.38
CA GLN A 40 25.67 4.51 15.35
C GLN A 40 25.08 4.87 13.99
N THR A 41 23.78 5.16 13.95
CA THR A 41 23.08 5.53 12.71
C THR A 41 23.64 6.81 12.10
N LEU A 42 23.94 7.81 12.91
CA LEU A 42 24.54 9.05 12.40
C LEU A 42 25.92 8.81 11.77
N ASP A 43 26.73 7.93 12.34
CA ASP A 43 28.02 7.57 11.76
C ASP A 43 27.91 6.81 10.44
N GLU A 44 26.92 5.92 10.32
CA GLU A 44 26.62 5.25 9.05
C GLU A 44 26.11 6.25 7.97
N LEU A 45 25.28 7.22 8.36
CA LEU A 45 24.80 8.28 7.47
C LEU A 45 25.93 9.19 6.99
N LYS A 46 26.89 9.55 7.87
CA LYS A 46 28.10 10.27 7.49
C LYS A 46 28.93 9.50 6.47
N GLN A 47 29.11 8.19 6.70
CA GLN A 47 29.83 7.34 5.75
C GLN A 47 29.11 7.29 4.38
N ALA A 48 27.77 7.18 4.37
CA ALA A 48 27.00 7.19 3.13
C ALA A 48 27.12 8.56 2.41
N ALA A 49 27.08 9.66 3.15
CA ALA A 49 27.18 11.01 2.61
C ALA A 49 28.60 11.34 2.08
N ALA A 50 29.63 10.63 2.54
CA ALA A 50 31.00 10.80 2.07
C ALA A 50 31.32 10.02 0.78
N LEU A 51 30.39 9.21 0.26
CA LEU A 51 30.60 8.42 -0.95
C LEU A 51 30.59 9.31 -2.20
N PRO A 52 31.69 9.35 -2.99
CA PRO A 52 31.91 10.36 -4.02
C PRO A 52 30.93 10.31 -5.21
N HIS A 53 30.35 9.16 -5.47
CA HIS A 53 29.37 9.00 -6.57
C HIS A 53 27.92 9.09 -6.11
N LEU A 54 27.65 9.40 -4.83
CA LEU A 54 26.30 9.60 -4.31
C LEU A 54 26.12 11.03 -3.83
N ARG A 55 25.01 11.62 -4.21
CA ARG A 55 24.55 12.90 -3.65
C ARG A 55 23.27 12.64 -2.84
N ILE A 56 23.29 12.99 -1.57
CA ILE A 56 22.12 12.88 -0.71
C ILE A 56 21.16 14.03 -1.07
N GLU A 57 20.19 13.75 -1.92
CA GLU A 57 19.15 14.69 -2.33
C GLU A 57 18.02 14.74 -1.30
N GLY A 58 17.67 13.60 -0.73
CA GLY A 58 16.56 13.55 0.22
C GLY A 58 16.75 12.54 1.34
N VAL A 59 15.83 12.61 2.29
CA VAL A 59 15.71 11.66 3.39
C VAL A 59 14.25 11.37 3.68
N PHE A 60 13.92 10.13 4.03
CA PHE A 60 12.55 9.74 4.31
C PHE A 60 12.41 8.63 5.34
N MET A 61 11.20 8.52 5.88
CA MET A 61 10.76 7.39 6.67
C MET A 61 9.39 6.89 6.16
N HIS A 62 8.83 5.85 6.75
CA HIS A 62 7.49 5.35 6.40
C HIS A 62 6.71 5.00 7.66
N PHE A 63 5.50 5.51 7.77
CA PHE A 63 4.59 5.21 8.86
C PHE A 63 4.00 3.81 8.73
N CYS A 64 3.84 3.12 9.87
CA CYS A 64 3.27 1.77 9.92
C CYS A 64 1.75 1.79 10.03
N VAL A 65 1.22 2.68 10.88
CA VAL A 65 -0.15 2.65 11.39
C VAL A 65 -0.82 4.04 11.33
N ALA A 66 -0.35 4.92 10.43
CA ALA A 66 -0.89 6.28 10.32
C ALA A 66 -2.27 6.35 9.64
N ASP A 67 -2.89 5.22 9.39
CA ASP A 67 -4.24 5.06 8.87
C ASP A 67 -5.22 4.49 9.93
N SER A 68 -4.78 4.41 11.19
CA SER A 68 -5.57 4.04 12.36
C SER A 68 -5.80 5.23 13.29
N THR A 69 -6.95 5.25 13.95
CA THR A 69 -7.34 6.23 14.97
C THR A 69 -7.24 5.68 16.40
N ALA A 70 -6.83 4.42 16.58
CA ALA A 70 -6.60 3.81 17.89
C ALA A 70 -5.48 4.56 18.65
N GLU A 71 -5.66 4.80 19.94
CA GLU A 71 -4.76 5.61 20.78
C GLU A 71 -3.31 5.10 20.76
N GLU A 72 -3.13 3.77 20.78
CA GLU A 72 -1.82 3.13 20.70
C GLU A 72 -1.13 3.43 19.35
N ASP A 73 -1.86 3.33 18.25
CA ASP A 73 -1.36 3.58 16.89
C ASP A 73 -1.04 5.06 16.67
N VAL A 74 -1.89 5.95 17.18
CA VAL A 74 -1.64 7.41 17.17
C VAL A 74 -0.36 7.73 17.95
N THR A 75 -0.19 7.12 19.12
CA THR A 75 1.01 7.30 19.96
C THR A 75 2.26 6.80 19.22
N PHE A 76 2.17 5.64 18.58
CA PHE A 76 3.29 5.08 17.80
C PHE A 76 3.61 5.92 16.55
N THR A 77 2.61 6.43 15.86
CA THR A 77 2.78 7.34 14.72
C THR A 77 3.55 8.62 15.13
N ARG A 78 3.19 9.22 16.27
CA ARG A 78 3.90 10.37 16.83
C ARG A 78 5.33 10.02 17.23
N LEU A 79 5.56 8.85 17.79
CA LEU A 79 6.90 8.37 18.13
C LEU A 79 7.76 8.19 16.87
N GLN A 80 7.22 7.60 15.80
CA GLN A 80 7.93 7.47 14.52
C GLN A 80 8.33 8.84 13.95
N PHE A 81 7.41 9.82 13.96
CA PHE A 81 7.70 11.16 13.49
C PHE A 81 8.78 11.85 14.33
N ARG A 82 8.72 11.74 15.66
CA ARG A 82 9.73 12.28 16.56
C ARG A 82 11.12 11.69 16.27
N ARG A 83 11.25 10.36 16.16
CA ARG A 83 12.51 9.70 15.80
C ARG A 83 13.07 10.22 14.48
N PHE A 84 12.18 10.48 13.52
CA PHE A 84 12.57 11.06 12.23
C PHE A 84 13.12 12.47 12.38
N THR A 85 12.43 13.35 13.09
CA THR A 85 12.84 14.74 13.29
C THR A 85 14.10 14.87 14.13
N ASP A 86 14.27 14.02 15.15
CA ASP A 86 15.47 13.96 15.98
C ASP A 86 16.70 13.60 15.12
N MET A 87 16.55 12.58 14.25
CA MET A 87 17.63 12.19 13.33
C MET A 87 17.90 13.27 12.28
N LEU A 88 16.87 13.96 11.76
CA LEU A 88 17.07 15.11 10.86
C LEU A 88 17.92 16.20 11.52
N SER A 89 17.64 16.52 12.79
CA SER A 89 18.41 17.50 13.57
C SER A 89 19.85 17.05 13.77
N ALA A 90 20.08 15.76 14.07
CA ALA A 90 21.42 15.19 14.20
C ALA A 90 22.20 15.24 12.87
N MET A 91 21.54 14.91 11.75
CA MET A 91 22.12 15.01 10.40
C MET A 91 22.53 16.46 10.08
N GLU A 92 21.67 17.43 10.36
CA GLU A 92 21.96 18.84 10.13
C GLU A 92 23.15 19.32 10.97
N GLY A 93 23.21 18.92 12.23
CA GLY A 93 24.34 19.17 13.11
C GLY A 93 25.66 18.56 12.61
N ALA A 94 25.58 17.45 11.88
CA ALA A 94 26.71 16.78 11.22
C ALA A 94 27.04 17.34 9.83
N GLY A 95 26.34 18.38 9.35
CA GLY A 95 26.53 18.99 8.04
C GLY A 95 25.83 18.27 6.88
N ILE A 96 25.00 17.24 7.14
CA ILE A 96 24.21 16.54 6.13
C ILE A 96 22.86 17.24 6.04
N ARG A 97 22.62 17.94 4.94
CA ARG A 97 21.43 18.76 4.73
C ARG A 97 20.69 18.33 3.46
N PRO A 98 19.82 17.30 3.54
CA PRO A 98 19.02 16.89 2.40
C PRO A 98 18.02 17.99 2.01
N GLU A 99 17.83 18.18 0.71
CA GLU A 99 16.93 19.19 0.16
C GLU A 99 15.46 18.77 0.34
N ILE A 100 15.17 17.45 0.27
CA ILE A 100 13.83 16.90 0.29
C ILE A 100 13.64 15.96 1.48
N ARG A 101 12.74 16.32 2.39
CA ARG A 101 12.36 15.50 3.55
C ARG A 101 10.94 15.04 3.38
N HIS A 102 10.67 13.74 3.56
CA HIS A 102 9.32 13.24 3.35
C HIS A 102 9.01 12.00 4.18
N CYS A 103 7.80 11.94 4.74
CA CYS A 103 7.38 10.84 5.57
C CYS A 103 5.95 10.34 5.29
N CYS A 104 5.03 11.22 4.87
CA CYS A 104 3.64 10.87 4.72
C CYS A 104 3.38 9.87 3.58
N ASN A 105 2.78 8.74 3.94
CA ASN A 105 2.05 7.84 3.06
C ASN A 105 0.59 8.32 2.91
N SER A 106 -0.29 7.51 2.32
CA SER A 106 -1.70 7.86 2.12
C SER A 106 -2.45 8.14 3.43
N GLY A 107 -2.27 7.31 4.46
CA GLY A 107 -2.91 7.50 5.77
C GLY A 107 -2.42 8.78 6.46
N ALA A 108 -1.10 8.95 6.53
CA ALA A 108 -0.53 10.14 7.14
C ALA A 108 -0.88 11.43 6.39
N ALA A 109 -1.00 11.40 5.07
CA ALA A 109 -1.41 12.58 4.30
C ALA A 109 -2.86 13.01 4.61
N ILE A 110 -3.71 12.09 5.06
CA ILE A 110 -5.10 12.36 5.46
C ILE A 110 -5.16 12.83 6.93
N LEU A 111 -4.56 12.06 7.85
CA LEU A 111 -4.74 12.27 9.30
C LEU A 111 -3.72 13.23 9.93
N TYR A 112 -2.55 13.40 9.31
CA TYR A 112 -1.43 14.18 9.85
C TYR A 112 -0.84 15.12 8.78
N PRO A 113 -1.66 16.02 8.17
CA PRO A 113 -1.18 16.92 7.12
C PRO A 113 -0.02 17.81 7.60
N GLU A 114 0.09 18.06 8.91
CA GLU A 114 1.19 18.79 9.53
C GLU A 114 2.54 18.08 9.41
N TYR A 115 2.56 16.78 9.10
CA TYR A 115 3.78 16.00 8.88
C TYR A 115 4.20 15.92 7.40
N ALA A 116 3.54 16.66 6.50
CA ALA A 116 3.77 16.58 5.07
C ALA A 116 5.22 16.91 4.65
N LEU A 117 5.88 17.85 5.37
CA LEU A 117 7.21 18.34 5.08
C LEU A 117 7.34 18.83 3.62
N ASP A 118 8.40 18.43 2.90
CA ASP A 118 8.68 18.92 1.55
C ASP A 118 7.93 18.11 0.46
N MET A 119 7.53 16.87 0.75
CA MET A 119 6.85 15.99 -0.21
C MET A 119 5.98 14.94 0.50
N VAL A 120 4.88 14.56 -0.13
CA VAL A 120 4.03 13.43 0.28
C VAL A 120 4.09 12.31 -0.76
N ARG A 121 3.83 11.07 -0.33
CA ARG A 121 3.83 9.88 -1.19
C ARG A 121 2.49 9.17 -1.12
N PRO A 122 1.44 9.75 -1.73
CA PRO A 122 0.15 9.09 -1.80
C PRO A 122 0.27 7.84 -2.67
N GLY A 123 -0.09 6.70 -2.11
CA GLY A 123 -0.13 5.41 -2.79
C GLY A 123 -1.56 4.99 -3.08
N ILE A 124 -2.18 4.27 -2.15
CA ILE A 124 -3.49 3.64 -2.35
C ILE A 124 -4.60 4.63 -2.70
N ILE A 125 -4.55 5.87 -2.17
CA ILE A 125 -5.56 6.90 -2.46
C ILE A 125 -5.51 7.38 -3.92
N THR A 126 -4.40 7.26 -4.62
CA THR A 126 -4.31 7.60 -6.05
C THR A 126 -5.07 6.60 -6.92
N TYR A 127 -5.31 5.39 -6.41
CA TYR A 127 -6.17 4.38 -7.05
C TYR A 127 -7.64 4.51 -6.64
N GLY A 128 -7.96 5.51 -5.80
CA GLY A 128 -9.33 5.77 -5.38
C GLY A 128 -9.83 4.86 -4.25
N ASN A 129 -8.90 4.26 -3.49
CA ASN A 129 -9.24 3.42 -2.35
C ASN A 129 -8.76 4.06 -1.03
N ALA A 130 -9.57 3.94 0.02
CA ALA A 130 -9.17 4.36 1.35
C ALA A 130 -8.02 3.48 1.88
N PRO A 131 -7.08 4.05 2.67
CA PRO A 131 -5.97 3.29 3.26
C PRO A 131 -6.43 2.22 4.26
N SER A 132 -7.51 2.47 4.97
CA SER A 132 -8.14 1.56 5.93
C SER A 132 -9.66 1.77 5.94
N ALA A 133 -10.39 0.84 6.56
CA ALA A 133 -11.83 0.99 6.74
C ALA A 133 -12.21 2.20 7.61
N GLU A 134 -11.34 2.57 8.56
CA GLU A 134 -11.53 3.75 9.42
C GLU A 134 -11.53 5.06 8.64
N LEU A 135 -10.83 5.10 7.49
CA LEU A 135 -10.71 6.27 6.63
C LEU A 135 -11.66 6.25 5.43
N GLU A 136 -12.58 5.29 5.37
CA GLU A 136 -13.64 5.32 4.36
C GLU A 136 -14.50 6.59 4.52
N GLY A 137 -14.60 7.38 3.45
CA GLY A 137 -15.35 8.63 3.45
C GLY A 137 -14.63 9.84 4.06
N ALA A 138 -13.43 9.69 4.63
CA ALA A 138 -12.64 10.82 5.17
C ALA A 138 -12.28 11.86 4.08
N ILE A 139 -12.07 11.39 2.86
CA ILE A 139 -11.89 12.22 1.67
C ILE A 139 -12.71 11.65 0.51
N SER A 140 -13.08 12.49 -0.45
CA SER A 140 -13.79 12.04 -1.65
C SER A 140 -12.81 11.35 -2.61
N LEU A 141 -12.92 10.04 -2.73
CA LEU A 141 -12.12 9.20 -3.63
C LEU A 141 -12.98 8.68 -4.78
N ARG A 142 -12.35 8.50 -5.94
CA ARG A 142 -12.98 7.89 -7.11
C ARG A 142 -12.16 6.65 -7.51
N PRO A 143 -12.73 5.44 -7.41
CA PRO A 143 -12.04 4.25 -7.86
C PRO A 143 -11.58 4.37 -9.32
N MET A 144 -10.33 4.07 -9.57
CA MET A 144 -9.74 4.11 -10.92
C MET A 144 -10.01 2.84 -11.71
N MET A 145 -10.27 1.72 -11.02
CA MET A 145 -10.44 0.41 -11.63
C MET A 145 -11.87 -0.05 -11.54
N SER A 146 -12.37 -0.64 -12.62
CA SER A 146 -13.62 -1.40 -12.64
C SER A 146 -13.38 -2.71 -13.36
N LEU A 147 -13.98 -3.80 -12.86
CA LEU A 147 -13.95 -5.12 -13.47
C LEU A 147 -15.25 -5.34 -14.22
N HIS A 148 -15.17 -5.61 -15.51
CA HIS A 148 -16.31 -5.88 -16.37
C HIS A 148 -16.22 -7.31 -16.90
N SER A 149 -17.39 -7.96 -17.03
CA SER A 149 -17.52 -9.25 -17.65
C SER A 149 -18.82 -9.30 -18.46
N MET A 150 -19.03 -10.37 -19.23
CA MET A 150 -20.22 -10.61 -20.01
C MET A 150 -20.96 -11.82 -19.45
N ILE A 151 -22.28 -11.87 -19.66
CA ILE A 151 -23.06 -13.08 -19.38
C ILE A 151 -22.83 -14.07 -20.54
N ALA A 152 -22.21 -15.21 -20.25
CA ALA A 152 -21.99 -16.27 -21.23
C ALA A 152 -23.25 -17.13 -21.45
N GLN A 153 -24.03 -17.33 -20.37
CA GLN A 153 -25.24 -18.13 -20.45
C GLN A 153 -26.27 -17.68 -19.40
N VAL A 154 -27.54 -17.74 -19.73
CA VAL A 154 -28.66 -17.60 -18.79
C VAL A 154 -29.52 -18.83 -18.86
N ARG A 155 -29.95 -19.38 -17.72
CA ARG A 155 -30.91 -20.49 -17.62
C ARG A 155 -31.81 -20.31 -16.41
N THR A 156 -33.03 -20.87 -16.49
CA THR A 156 -33.87 -21.01 -15.32
C THR A 156 -33.73 -22.42 -14.80
N VAL A 157 -33.42 -22.58 -13.52
CA VAL A 157 -33.29 -23.87 -12.83
C VAL A 157 -34.46 -24.05 -11.85
N PRO A 158 -34.99 -25.28 -11.67
CA PRO A 158 -36.05 -25.52 -10.70
C PRO A 158 -35.64 -25.30 -9.25
N ALA A 159 -36.62 -25.21 -8.36
CA ALA A 159 -36.41 -25.29 -6.93
C ALA A 159 -35.68 -26.61 -6.55
N GLY A 160 -34.82 -26.55 -5.53
CA GLY A 160 -34.06 -27.72 -5.07
C GLY A 160 -32.83 -28.05 -5.91
N THR A 161 -32.46 -27.22 -6.91
CA THR A 161 -31.29 -27.45 -7.76
C THR A 161 -30.03 -27.00 -7.01
N ASP A 162 -29.01 -27.86 -6.98
CA ASP A 162 -27.71 -27.57 -6.43
C ASP A 162 -26.84 -26.82 -7.45
N ILE A 163 -26.09 -25.80 -6.99
CA ILE A 163 -25.28 -24.92 -7.83
C ILE A 163 -23.80 -25.11 -7.51
N SER A 164 -23.01 -25.36 -8.57
CA SER A 164 -21.56 -25.36 -8.57
C SER A 164 -20.88 -26.42 -7.66
N TYR A 165 -19.56 -26.39 -7.59
CA TYR A 165 -18.76 -27.35 -6.82
C TYR A 165 -19.10 -27.35 -5.33
N GLY A 166 -19.21 -28.53 -4.76
CA GLY A 166 -19.51 -28.74 -3.35
C GLY A 166 -20.96 -28.47 -2.97
N ARG A 167 -21.82 -28.13 -3.94
CA ARG A 167 -23.26 -27.93 -3.71
C ARG A 167 -23.55 -26.94 -2.57
N LEU A 168 -22.78 -25.85 -2.51
CA LEU A 168 -22.82 -24.87 -1.43
C LEU A 168 -24.08 -24.00 -1.45
N TYR A 169 -24.78 -23.97 -2.58
CA TYR A 169 -26.02 -23.24 -2.73
C TYR A 169 -27.09 -24.16 -3.37
N ARG A 170 -28.29 -24.15 -2.81
CA ARG A 170 -29.45 -24.83 -3.35
C ARG A 170 -30.58 -23.84 -3.55
N THR A 171 -31.19 -23.85 -4.73
CA THR A 171 -32.28 -22.95 -5.06
C THR A 171 -33.52 -23.28 -4.22
N LYS A 172 -34.19 -22.27 -3.68
CA LYS A 172 -35.43 -22.41 -2.90
C LYS A 172 -36.67 -22.40 -3.78
N GLU A 173 -36.59 -21.78 -4.93
CA GLU A 173 -37.63 -21.61 -5.94
C GLU A 173 -37.04 -21.71 -7.34
N ALA A 174 -37.85 -21.65 -8.37
CA ALA A 174 -37.38 -21.56 -9.75
C ALA A 174 -36.55 -20.27 -9.91
N THR A 175 -35.25 -20.42 -10.17
CA THR A 175 -34.28 -19.32 -10.12
C THR A 175 -33.65 -19.12 -11.50
N ARG A 176 -33.59 -17.88 -11.94
CA ARG A 176 -32.86 -17.48 -13.14
C ARG A 176 -31.39 -17.27 -12.79
N VAL A 177 -30.53 -18.09 -13.36
CA VAL A 177 -29.09 -18.08 -13.10
C VAL A 177 -28.33 -17.65 -14.34
N ALA A 178 -27.36 -16.74 -14.17
CA ALA A 178 -26.39 -16.32 -15.20
C ALA A 178 -25.04 -16.96 -14.92
N VAL A 179 -24.32 -17.34 -15.96
CA VAL A 179 -22.90 -17.77 -15.89
C VAL A 179 -22.04 -16.67 -16.50
N LEU A 180 -21.03 -16.26 -15.75
CA LEU A 180 -20.01 -15.29 -16.19
C LEU A 180 -18.70 -16.03 -16.46
N PRO A 181 -18.02 -15.76 -17.59
CA PRO A 181 -16.73 -16.36 -17.94
C PRO A 181 -15.60 -15.62 -17.23
N ILE A 182 -15.61 -15.65 -15.92
CA ILE A 182 -14.57 -15.12 -15.04
C ILE A 182 -14.48 -15.98 -13.78
N GLY A 183 -13.28 -16.37 -13.41
CA GLY A 183 -13.01 -17.20 -12.25
C GLY A 183 -11.71 -16.86 -11.55
N TYR A 184 -11.22 -17.77 -10.71
CA TYR A 184 -10.02 -17.49 -9.92
C TYR A 184 -8.73 -17.48 -10.76
N ALA A 185 -8.70 -18.07 -11.94
CA ALA A 185 -7.57 -17.97 -12.87
C ALA A 185 -7.44 -16.53 -13.45
N ASP A 186 -8.54 -15.78 -13.49
CA ASP A 186 -8.58 -14.39 -13.92
C ASP A 186 -8.35 -13.39 -12.76
N GLY A 187 -8.15 -13.88 -11.54
CA GLY A 187 -7.97 -13.08 -10.35
C GLY A 187 -9.23 -12.85 -9.50
N LEU A 188 -10.40 -13.39 -9.88
CA LEU A 188 -11.59 -13.37 -9.04
C LEU A 188 -11.43 -14.36 -7.89
N SER A 189 -11.02 -13.87 -6.73
CA SER A 189 -10.67 -14.72 -5.59
C SER A 189 -11.76 -15.72 -5.23
N ARG A 190 -11.38 -16.99 -5.07
CA ARG A 190 -12.30 -18.06 -4.62
C ARG A 190 -12.87 -17.82 -3.22
N LEU A 191 -12.20 -16.99 -2.39
CA LEU A 191 -12.68 -16.56 -1.07
C LEU A 191 -13.91 -15.65 -1.13
N LEU A 192 -14.21 -15.10 -2.31
CA LEU A 192 -15.40 -14.30 -2.59
C LEU A 192 -16.65 -15.16 -2.85
N THR A 193 -16.54 -16.49 -2.86
CA THR A 193 -17.67 -17.40 -2.97
C THR A 193 -18.76 -17.08 -1.94
N GLY A 194 -19.98 -16.77 -2.39
CA GLY A 194 -21.12 -16.39 -1.55
C GLY A 194 -21.01 -15.02 -0.89
N LYS A 195 -19.98 -14.22 -1.22
CA LYS A 195 -19.75 -12.87 -0.65
C LYS A 195 -19.77 -11.77 -1.72
N ALA A 196 -19.34 -12.08 -2.93
CA ALA A 196 -19.31 -11.12 -4.04
C ALA A 196 -20.68 -10.93 -4.66
N SER A 197 -20.89 -9.75 -5.24
CA SER A 197 -22.03 -9.44 -6.09
C SER A 197 -21.57 -8.70 -7.35
N PHE A 198 -22.28 -8.87 -8.44
CA PHE A 198 -22.08 -8.11 -9.67
C PHE A 198 -23.19 -7.08 -9.84
N TYR A 199 -22.82 -5.92 -10.39
CA TYR A 199 -23.80 -4.91 -10.75
C TYR A 199 -24.33 -5.19 -12.15
N LEU A 200 -25.65 -5.37 -12.27
CA LEU A 200 -26.34 -5.67 -13.54
C LEU A 200 -27.58 -4.80 -13.67
N HIS A 201 -27.59 -3.92 -14.68
CA HIS A 201 -28.74 -3.05 -15.01
C HIS A 201 -29.37 -2.36 -13.78
N GLY A 202 -28.54 -1.75 -12.92
CA GLY A 202 -29.02 -1.03 -11.75
C GLY A 202 -29.23 -1.88 -10.50
N THR A 203 -28.95 -3.20 -10.54
CA THR A 203 -29.21 -4.13 -9.44
C THR A 203 -27.95 -4.90 -9.07
N MET A 204 -27.72 -5.10 -7.77
CA MET A 204 -26.67 -5.99 -7.28
C MET A 204 -27.15 -7.43 -7.31
N VAL A 205 -26.46 -8.30 -8.07
CA VAL A 205 -26.75 -9.72 -8.24
C VAL A 205 -25.69 -10.54 -7.51
N PRO A 206 -26.05 -11.37 -6.53
CA PRO A 206 -25.06 -12.11 -5.75
C PRO A 206 -24.45 -13.26 -6.55
N VAL A 207 -23.18 -13.56 -6.28
CA VAL A 207 -22.52 -14.79 -6.74
C VAL A 207 -23.04 -15.95 -5.90
N ILE A 208 -23.74 -16.88 -6.54
CA ILE A 208 -24.26 -18.10 -5.92
C ILE A 208 -23.40 -19.31 -6.33
N GLY A 209 -23.21 -20.23 -5.39
CA GLY A 209 -22.30 -21.36 -5.61
C GLY A 209 -20.82 -20.96 -5.60
N ARG A 210 -19.96 -21.94 -5.84
CA ARG A 210 -18.50 -21.75 -5.74
C ARG A 210 -17.95 -21.11 -7.01
N ILE A 211 -17.05 -20.14 -6.84
CA ILE A 211 -16.26 -19.58 -7.95
C ILE A 211 -15.33 -20.67 -8.48
N CYS A 212 -15.38 -20.93 -9.78
CA CYS A 212 -14.61 -21.95 -10.48
C CYS A 212 -13.30 -21.32 -11.06
N MET A 213 -12.53 -22.10 -11.81
CA MET A 213 -11.28 -21.63 -12.43
C MET A 213 -11.56 -20.49 -13.40
N ASP A 214 -12.49 -20.67 -14.31
CA ASP A 214 -12.75 -19.76 -15.45
C ASP A 214 -14.18 -19.20 -15.47
N MET A 215 -15.01 -19.52 -14.47
CA MET A 215 -16.43 -19.16 -14.43
C MET A 215 -16.94 -18.94 -12.99
N CYS A 216 -18.00 -18.15 -12.91
CA CYS A 216 -18.87 -18.08 -11.72
C CYS A 216 -20.33 -17.93 -12.12
#